data_491a786671a5ee22883937a9c850ff99
#
_entry.id   491a786671a5ee22883937a9c850ff99
#
_cell.length_a   1.000
_cell.length_b   1.000
_cell.length_c   1.000
_cell.angle_alpha   90.00
_cell.angle_beta   90.00
_cell.angle_gamma   90.00
#
_symmetry.space_group_name_H-M   'P 1'
#
loop_
_entity.id
_entity.type
_entity.pdbx_description
1 polymer ?
#
loop_
_entity_poly.entity_id
_entity_poly.type
_entity_poly.pdbx_seq_one_letter_code
_entity_poly.pdbx_strand_id
1 'polypeptide(L)'
;MRGRQSACCFTGHRPGKLPWRYNEEDLRCVSLKARIADAVEAAYQEGFRHFLCGMALGCDLYFCECVLRLRQTHPDVTVEAAVPCPSQADAWPPDQRRRYERLVVACDFETLVSACYTPACMQRRDRYMVDHAALLIAAFDGSPGGTRYTVEYAMRRGLEIVDLPIVCLLYTSDAADERSS
;
A
#
# COMPACT_ATOMS: atom_id res chain seq x y z
N MET A 1 -21.85 7.95 7.61
CA MET A 1 -21.35 6.76 6.89
C MET A 1 -20.69 7.22 5.60
N ARG A 2 -19.38 7.14 5.52
CA ARG A 2 -18.67 7.37 4.25
C ARG A 2 -18.90 6.13 3.40
N GLY A 3 -19.54 6.30 2.24
CA GLY A 3 -19.92 5.17 1.42
C GLY A 3 -18.70 4.46 0.81
N ARG A 4 -18.77 3.13 0.67
CA ARG A 4 -17.80 2.30 -0.05
C ARG A 4 -17.36 2.91 -1.37
N GLN A 5 -18.25 3.58 -2.08
CA GLN A 5 -18.02 4.17 -3.40
C GLN A 5 -17.01 5.32 -3.42
N SER A 6 -16.71 5.96 -2.29
CA SER A 6 -15.73 7.04 -2.18
C SER A 6 -14.46 6.65 -1.44
N ALA A 7 -14.24 5.35 -1.22
CA ALA A 7 -13.09 4.82 -0.49
C ALA A 7 -12.13 4.08 -1.43
N CYS A 8 -10.85 4.35 -1.24
CA CYS A 8 -9.72 3.72 -1.93
C CYS A 8 -8.86 2.99 -0.91
N CYS A 9 -8.45 1.77 -1.21
CA CYS A 9 -7.47 1.04 -0.40
C CYS A 9 -6.19 0.75 -1.18
N PHE A 10 -5.18 0.28 -0.49
CA PHE A 10 -3.86 0.02 -1.05
C PHE A 10 -3.33 -1.33 -0.61
N THR A 11 -2.57 -1.96 -1.48
CA THR A 11 -1.73 -3.11 -1.17
C THR A 11 -0.39 -3.01 -1.90
N GLY A 12 0.68 -3.50 -1.31
CA GLY A 12 1.98 -3.48 -1.93
C GLY A 12 3.02 -4.35 -1.22
N HIS A 13 4.14 -4.58 -1.88
CA HIS A 13 5.21 -5.42 -1.36
C HIS A 13 5.87 -4.85 -0.11
N ARG A 14 6.27 -5.76 0.78
CA ARG A 14 7.15 -5.49 1.92
C ARG A 14 8.60 -5.44 1.47
N PRO A 15 9.53 -4.87 2.28
CA PRO A 15 10.94 -4.73 1.90
C PRO A 15 11.61 -6.03 1.43
N GLY A 16 11.21 -7.18 1.97
CA GLY A 16 11.73 -8.47 1.55
C GLY A 16 11.53 -8.81 0.08
N LYS A 17 10.52 -8.25 -0.58
CA LYS A 17 10.23 -8.42 -2.02
C LYS A 17 10.56 -7.19 -2.87
N LEU A 18 11.06 -6.12 -2.26
CA LEU A 18 11.46 -4.92 -2.99
C LEU A 18 12.93 -5.03 -3.43
N PRO A 19 13.28 -4.69 -4.68
CA PRO A 19 14.67 -4.73 -5.14
C PRO A 19 15.62 -3.87 -4.30
N TRP A 20 15.13 -2.77 -3.73
CA TRP A 20 15.90 -1.84 -2.90
C TRP A 20 15.83 -2.14 -1.39
N ARG A 21 15.03 -3.11 -0.97
CA ARG A 21 14.82 -3.44 0.45
C ARG A 21 14.41 -2.21 1.26
N TYR A 22 15.27 -1.73 2.17
CA TYR A 22 15.04 -0.54 3.00
C TYR A 22 15.72 0.72 2.47
N ASN A 23 16.44 0.65 1.34
CA ASN A 23 17.12 1.82 0.75
C ASN A 23 16.15 2.67 -0.05
N GLU A 24 15.46 3.58 0.59
CA GLU A 24 14.46 4.45 -0.05
C GLU A 24 15.06 5.57 -0.91
N GLU A 25 16.40 5.73 -0.90
CA GLU A 25 17.14 6.63 -1.82
C GLU A 25 17.38 5.99 -3.19
N ASP A 26 17.19 4.68 -3.31
CA ASP A 26 17.25 4.00 -4.60
C ASP A 26 16.24 4.63 -5.58
N LEU A 27 16.69 4.92 -6.81
CA LEU A 27 15.87 5.61 -7.81
C LEU A 27 14.60 4.86 -8.18
N ARG A 28 14.60 3.53 -8.05
CA ARG A 28 13.41 2.69 -8.27
C ARG A 28 12.36 2.92 -7.18
N CYS A 29 12.80 3.10 -5.93
CA CYS A 29 11.92 3.46 -4.82
C CYS A 29 11.36 4.88 -5.00
N VAL A 30 12.22 5.84 -5.32
CA VAL A 30 11.80 7.21 -5.61
C VAL A 30 10.77 7.24 -6.73
N SER A 31 11.00 6.49 -7.81
CA SER A 31 10.05 6.35 -8.91
C SER A 31 8.72 5.73 -8.48
N LEU A 32 8.74 4.66 -7.68
CA LEU A 32 7.51 4.04 -7.18
C LEU A 32 6.72 5.02 -6.30
N LYS A 33 7.37 5.72 -5.40
CA LYS A 33 6.72 6.72 -4.54
C LYS A 33 6.04 7.82 -5.37
N ALA A 34 6.70 8.29 -6.44
CA ALA A 34 6.10 9.26 -7.36
C ALA A 34 4.85 8.69 -8.05
N ARG A 35 4.90 7.44 -8.50
CA ARG A 35 3.73 6.78 -9.12
C ARG A 35 2.60 6.53 -8.13
N ILE A 36 2.92 6.22 -6.88
CA ILE A 36 1.91 6.13 -5.81
C ILE A 36 1.25 7.51 -5.60
N ALA A 37 2.04 8.57 -5.52
CA ALA A 37 1.52 9.93 -5.36
C ALA A 37 0.60 10.33 -6.53
N ASP A 38 0.98 10.03 -7.76
CA ASP A 38 0.16 10.28 -8.95
C ASP A 38 -1.16 9.49 -8.92
N ALA A 39 -1.13 8.22 -8.50
CA ALA A 39 -2.32 7.39 -8.39
C ALA A 39 -3.27 7.89 -7.29
N VAL A 40 -2.74 8.34 -6.16
CA VAL A 40 -3.51 8.94 -5.06
C VAL A 40 -4.16 10.24 -5.50
N GLU A 41 -3.42 11.12 -6.19
CA GLU A 41 -3.96 12.36 -6.76
C GLU A 41 -5.06 12.07 -7.78
N ALA A 42 -4.85 11.11 -8.69
CA ALA A 42 -5.86 10.71 -9.68
C ALA A 42 -7.13 10.19 -9.00
N ALA A 43 -7.00 9.36 -7.96
CA ALA A 43 -8.14 8.90 -7.18
C ALA A 43 -8.90 10.07 -6.52
N TYR A 44 -8.19 11.05 -5.99
CA TYR A 44 -8.80 12.25 -5.45
C TYR A 44 -9.61 13.02 -6.52
N GLN A 45 -9.05 13.19 -7.71
CA GLN A 45 -9.72 13.86 -8.83
C GLN A 45 -10.97 13.11 -9.29
N GLU A 46 -10.99 11.78 -9.16
CA GLU A 46 -12.16 10.93 -9.44
C GLU A 46 -13.22 10.95 -8.33
N GLY A 47 -12.97 11.62 -7.22
CA GLY A 47 -13.94 11.77 -6.14
C GLY A 47 -13.68 10.90 -4.91
N PHE A 48 -12.61 10.12 -4.88
CA PHE A 48 -12.24 9.35 -3.68
C PHE A 48 -11.75 10.30 -2.58
N ARG A 49 -12.19 10.06 -1.34
CA ARG A 49 -11.92 10.94 -0.19
C ARG A 49 -11.45 10.20 1.04
N HIS A 50 -11.70 8.90 1.11
CA HIS A 50 -11.32 8.06 2.23
C HIS A 50 -10.32 7.00 1.76
N PHE A 51 -9.14 6.98 2.38
CA PHE A 51 -8.04 6.10 1.99
C PHE A 51 -7.71 5.14 3.13
N LEU A 52 -7.79 3.83 2.85
CA LEU A 52 -7.49 2.78 3.82
C LEU A 52 -6.10 2.21 3.58
N CYS A 53 -5.29 2.15 4.63
CA CYS A 53 -3.93 1.63 4.61
C CYS A 53 -3.75 0.50 5.61
N GLY A 54 -3.13 -0.60 5.20
CA GLY A 54 -2.86 -1.77 6.05
C GLY A 54 -1.68 -1.59 7.00
N MET A 55 -0.92 -0.52 6.84
CA MET A 55 0.19 -0.14 7.71
C MET A 55 1.30 -1.19 7.83
N ALA A 56 1.46 -2.06 6.82
CA ALA A 56 2.59 -2.98 6.75
C ALA A 56 3.89 -2.25 6.34
N LEU A 57 5.03 -2.86 6.65
CA LEU A 57 6.34 -2.36 6.20
C LEU A 57 6.39 -2.20 4.67
N GLY A 58 7.13 -1.21 4.21
CA GLY A 58 7.40 -0.98 2.80
C GLY A 58 6.32 -0.13 2.14
N CYS A 59 5.72 -0.64 1.06
CA CYS A 59 4.83 0.16 0.21
C CYS A 59 3.61 0.73 0.93
N ASP A 60 3.05 0.03 1.92
CA ASP A 60 1.94 0.57 2.72
C ASP A 60 2.31 1.88 3.42
N LEU A 61 3.51 1.96 4.00
CA LEU A 61 3.96 3.17 4.66
C LEU A 61 4.24 4.30 3.65
N TYR A 62 4.74 3.98 2.45
CA TYR A 62 4.88 4.97 1.37
C TYR A 62 3.53 5.56 0.98
N PHE A 63 2.53 4.69 0.81
CA PHE A 63 1.17 5.12 0.49
C PHE A 63 0.57 5.99 1.58
N CYS A 64 0.66 5.59 2.85
CA CYS A 64 0.17 6.37 3.97
C CYS A 64 0.78 7.77 3.99
N GLU A 65 2.09 7.87 3.83
CA GLU A 65 2.79 9.16 3.77
C GLU A 65 2.33 10.02 2.58
N CYS A 66 2.08 9.41 1.42
CA CYS A 66 1.55 10.14 0.26
C CYS A 66 0.16 10.71 0.53
N VAL A 67 -0.75 9.94 1.13
CA VAL A 67 -2.11 10.40 1.43
C VAL A 67 -2.09 11.48 2.52
N LEU A 68 -1.28 11.31 3.55
CA LEU A 68 -1.12 12.34 4.60
C LEU A 68 -0.59 13.66 4.02
N ARG A 69 0.28 13.60 3.03
CA ARG A 69 0.79 14.77 2.32
C ARG A 69 -0.30 15.43 1.48
N LEU A 70 -1.10 14.64 0.75
CA LEU A 70 -2.26 15.14 0.00
C LEU A 70 -3.25 15.86 0.92
N ARG A 71 -3.52 15.30 2.10
CA ARG A 71 -4.44 15.88 3.08
C ARG A 71 -4.03 17.28 3.54
N GLN A 72 -2.74 17.64 3.50
CA GLN A 72 -2.27 18.98 3.87
C GLN A 72 -2.86 20.08 2.98
N THR A 73 -3.09 19.77 1.71
CA THR A 73 -3.68 20.71 0.74
C THR A 73 -5.15 20.41 0.44
N HIS A 74 -5.64 19.23 0.82
CA HIS A 74 -7.00 18.76 0.58
C HIS A 74 -7.60 18.23 1.90
N PRO A 75 -8.10 19.15 2.78
CA PRO A 75 -8.54 18.76 4.13
C PRO A 75 -9.80 17.91 4.18
N ASP A 76 -10.46 17.69 3.06
CA ASP A 76 -11.58 16.73 2.90
C ASP A 76 -11.14 15.27 2.72
N VAL A 77 -9.84 15.03 2.57
CA VAL A 77 -9.24 13.68 2.56
C VAL A 77 -9.13 13.14 3.97
N THR A 78 -9.42 11.85 4.14
CA THR A 78 -9.23 11.13 5.40
C THR A 78 -8.45 9.84 5.19
N VAL A 79 -7.69 9.48 6.20
CA VAL A 79 -6.82 8.28 6.23
C VAL A 79 -7.26 7.36 7.36
N GLU A 80 -7.44 6.09 7.04
CA GLU A 80 -7.75 5.04 8.00
C GLU A 80 -6.60 4.03 8.06
N ALA A 81 -6.06 3.83 9.24
CA ALA A 81 -5.12 2.75 9.52
C ALA A 81 -5.91 1.48 9.86
N ALA A 82 -5.86 0.48 8.96
CA ALA A 82 -6.43 -0.84 9.20
C ALA A 82 -5.34 -1.76 9.78
N VAL A 83 -5.33 -1.89 11.09
CA VAL A 83 -4.29 -2.62 11.83
C VAL A 83 -4.73 -4.08 12.02
N PRO A 84 -3.94 -5.07 11.56
CA PRO A 84 -4.35 -6.48 11.63
C PRO A 84 -4.42 -7.01 13.07
N CYS A 85 -3.48 -6.61 13.91
CA CYS A 85 -3.40 -6.96 15.32
C CYS A 85 -2.50 -5.96 16.07
N PRO A 86 -2.58 -5.87 17.42
CA PRO A 86 -1.78 -4.91 18.19
C PRO A 86 -0.27 -5.09 18.05
N SER A 87 0.19 -6.32 17.81
CA SER A 87 1.60 -6.68 17.74
C SER A 87 2.23 -6.59 16.35
N GLN A 88 1.55 -6.00 15.36
CA GLN A 88 2.05 -5.97 13.98
C GLN A 88 3.50 -5.48 13.87
N ALA A 89 3.87 -4.45 14.60
CA ALA A 89 5.17 -3.79 14.48
C ALA A 89 6.21 -4.26 15.51
N ASP A 90 5.89 -5.21 16.38
CA ASP A 90 6.74 -5.56 17.54
C ASP A 90 8.14 -6.04 17.14
N ALA A 91 8.26 -6.80 16.06
CA ALA A 91 9.51 -7.37 15.57
C ALA A 91 10.21 -6.52 14.49
N TRP A 92 9.69 -5.32 14.18
CA TRP A 92 10.27 -4.49 13.14
C TRP A 92 11.55 -3.77 13.61
N PRO A 93 12.41 -3.35 12.66
CA PRO A 93 13.53 -2.48 13.00
C PRO A 93 13.06 -1.24 13.77
N PRO A 94 13.80 -0.75 14.78
CA PRO A 94 13.34 0.33 15.66
C PRO A 94 12.96 1.62 14.96
N ASP A 95 13.65 1.99 13.88
CA ASP A 95 13.32 3.17 13.07
C ASP A 95 11.99 3.00 12.31
N GLN A 96 11.73 1.81 11.78
CA GLN A 96 10.48 1.49 11.09
C GLN A 96 9.30 1.40 12.06
N ARG A 97 9.53 0.89 13.26
CA ARG A 97 8.52 0.86 14.31
C ARG A 97 8.13 2.27 14.75
N ARG A 98 9.08 3.17 14.96
CA ARG A 98 8.80 4.58 15.26
C ARG A 98 8.05 5.28 14.14
N ARG A 99 8.41 4.99 12.87
CA ARG A 99 7.70 5.50 11.69
C ARG A 99 6.24 5.04 11.68
N TYR A 100 6.00 3.77 11.89
CA TYR A 100 4.66 3.20 12.00
C TYR A 100 3.84 3.86 13.09
N GLU A 101 4.36 3.96 14.31
CA GLU A 101 3.67 4.57 15.45
C GLU A 101 3.28 6.04 15.15
N ARG A 102 4.19 6.80 14.57
CA ARG A 102 3.93 8.18 14.14
C ARG A 102 2.83 8.27 13.09
N LEU A 103 2.86 7.38 12.10
CA LEU A 103 1.89 7.39 11.01
C LEU A 103 0.50 6.97 11.47
N VAL A 104 0.39 5.97 12.33
CA VAL A 104 -0.90 5.55 12.91
C VAL A 104 -1.54 6.71 13.67
N VAL A 105 -0.77 7.41 14.50
CA VAL A 105 -1.26 8.59 15.24
C VAL A 105 -1.70 9.72 14.31
N ALA A 106 -1.05 9.88 13.16
CA ALA A 106 -1.41 10.89 12.18
C ALA A 106 -2.66 10.56 11.36
N CYS A 107 -3.11 9.31 11.31
CA CYS A 107 -4.33 8.91 10.64
C CYS A 107 -5.57 9.46 11.35
N ASP A 108 -6.66 9.66 10.59
CA ASP A 108 -7.93 10.14 11.14
C ASP A 108 -8.69 9.03 11.89
N PHE A 109 -8.49 7.78 11.47
CA PHE A 109 -9.12 6.60 12.06
C PHE A 109 -8.11 5.47 12.21
N GLU A 110 -8.28 4.68 13.28
CA GLU A 110 -7.58 3.42 13.49
C GLU A 110 -8.61 2.32 13.71
N THR A 111 -8.54 1.28 12.88
CA THR A 111 -9.41 0.10 13.00
C THR A 111 -8.57 -1.12 13.33
N LEU A 112 -8.75 -1.67 14.51
CA LEU A 112 -8.11 -2.91 14.93
C LEU A 112 -8.96 -4.08 14.45
N VAL A 113 -8.45 -4.84 13.46
CA VAL A 113 -9.21 -5.91 12.81
C VAL A 113 -9.29 -7.17 13.67
N SER A 114 -8.22 -7.51 14.38
CA SER A 114 -8.15 -8.64 15.30
C SER A 114 -7.56 -8.22 16.64
N ALA A 115 -8.16 -8.69 17.74
CA ALA A 115 -7.73 -8.35 19.10
C ALA A 115 -6.35 -8.89 19.46
N CYS A 116 -5.91 -9.97 18.79
CA CYS A 116 -4.60 -10.58 18.97
C CYS A 116 -4.09 -11.15 17.64
N TYR A 117 -2.80 -11.49 17.60
CA TYR A 117 -2.22 -12.16 16.44
C TYR A 117 -2.88 -13.51 16.20
N THR A 118 -3.23 -13.77 14.94
CA THR A 118 -3.63 -15.09 14.42
C THR A 118 -2.97 -15.28 13.06
N PRO A 119 -2.79 -16.53 12.58
CA PRO A 119 -2.25 -16.77 11.24
C PRO A 119 -3.04 -16.11 10.11
N ALA A 120 -4.33 -15.84 10.34
CA ALA A 120 -5.24 -15.25 9.36
C ALA A 120 -5.43 -13.73 9.52
N CYS A 121 -4.83 -13.09 10.53
CA CYS A 121 -5.15 -11.67 10.84
C CYS A 121 -4.77 -10.71 9.70
N MET A 122 -3.67 -10.97 8.98
CA MET A 122 -3.26 -10.16 7.83
C MET A 122 -4.27 -10.26 6.69
N GLN A 123 -4.74 -11.48 6.38
CA GLN A 123 -5.76 -11.67 5.34
C GLN A 123 -7.11 -11.05 5.75
N ARG A 124 -7.47 -11.10 7.02
CA ARG A 124 -8.69 -10.45 7.53
C ARG A 124 -8.60 -8.93 7.35
N ARG A 125 -7.46 -8.34 7.65
CA ARG A 125 -7.21 -6.93 7.42
C ARG A 125 -7.34 -6.57 5.94
N ASP A 126 -6.75 -7.36 5.06
CA ASP A 126 -6.81 -7.13 3.61
C ASP A 126 -8.24 -7.20 3.09
N ARG A 127 -9.01 -8.21 3.52
CA ARG A 127 -10.45 -8.31 3.20
C ARG A 127 -11.25 -7.13 3.73
N TYR A 128 -10.99 -6.72 4.97
CA TYR A 128 -11.64 -5.55 5.56
C TYR A 128 -11.47 -4.33 4.66
N MET A 129 -10.25 -4.03 4.24
CA MET A 129 -9.98 -2.88 3.37
C MET A 129 -10.71 -2.99 2.03
N VAL A 130 -10.63 -4.14 1.38
CA VAL A 130 -11.29 -4.37 0.09
C VAL A 130 -12.82 -4.28 0.22
N ASP A 131 -13.40 -4.85 1.25
CA ASP A 131 -14.85 -4.82 1.47
C ASP A 131 -15.39 -3.42 1.74
N HIS A 132 -14.53 -2.50 2.19
CA HIS A 132 -14.89 -1.10 2.49
C HIS A 132 -14.42 -0.10 1.42
N ALA A 133 -13.94 -0.57 0.27
CA ALA A 133 -13.43 0.28 -0.81
C ALA A 133 -14.07 -0.05 -2.16
N ALA A 134 -13.97 0.88 -3.10
CA ALA A 134 -14.36 0.68 -4.49
C ALA A 134 -13.16 0.68 -5.44
N LEU A 135 -12.02 1.20 -4.99
CA LEU A 135 -10.76 1.26 -5.74
C LEU A 135 -9.63 0.62 -4.92
N LEU A 136 -8.81 -0.19 -5.57
CA LEU A 136 -7.55 -0.69 -5.04
C LEU A 136 -6.38 -0.17 -5.86
N ILE A 137 -5.41 0.44 -5.21
CA ILE A 137 -4.09 0.73 -5.79
C ILE A 137 -3.14 -0.38 -5.33
N ALA A 138 -2.48 -1.05 -6.27
CA ALA A 138 -1.63 -2.21 -6.00
C ALA A 138 -0.21 -2.03 -6.55
N ALA A 139 0.79 -2.10 -5.67
CA ALA A 139 2.21 -1.99 -6.02
C ALA A 139 2.93 -3.32 -5.80
N PHE A 140 3.13 -4.10 -6.87
CA PHE A 140 3.79 -5.40 -6.81
C PHE A 140 4.33 -5.85 -8.19
N ASP A 141 5.05 -6.95 -8.20
CA ASP A 141 5.67 -7.53 -9.41
C ASP A 141 4.89 -8.71 -10.01
N GLY A 142 3.68 -8.98 -9.51
CA GLY A 142 2.86 -10.12 -9.93
C GLY A 142 3.19 -11.44 -9.23
N SER A 143 4.23 -11.49 -8.40
CA SER A 143 4.63 -12.73 -7.70
C SER A 143 3.60 -13.17 -6.66
N PRO A 144 3.52 -14.49 -6.38
CA PRO A 144 2.64 -15.02 -5.34
C PRO A 144 2.92 -14.42 -3.97
N GLY A 145 1.88 -14.23 -3.16
CA GLY A 145 1.99 -13.72 -1.79
C GLY A 145 0.78 -12.89 -1.38
N GLY A 146 0.92 -12.14 -0.29
CA GLY A 146 -0.17 -11.38 0.31
C GLY A 146 -0.73 -10.29 -0.61
N THR A 147 0.12 -9.59 -1.35
CA THR A 147 -0.32 -8.56 -2.29
C THR A 147 -1.15 -9.15 -3.43
N ARG A 148 -0.68 -10.24 -4.05
CA ARG A 148 -1.44 -10.92 -5.10
C ARG A 148 -2.78 -11.46 -4.57
N TYR A 149 -2.79 -12.02 -3.37
CA TYR A 149 -4.04 -12.47 -2.73
C TYR A 149 -5.04 -11.32 -2.61
N THR A 150 -4.59 -10.16 -2.17
CA THR A 150 -5.45 -8.98 -2.00
C THR A 150 -5.98 -8.48 -3.35
N VAL A 151 -5.14 -8.46 -4.39
CA VAL A 151 -5.55 -8.10 -5.76
C VAL A 151 -6.61 -9.07 -6.29
N GLU A 152 -6.39 -10.37 -6.16
CA GLU A 152 -7.35 -11.40 -6.60
C GLU A 152 -8.68 -11.30 -5.82
N TYR A 153 -8.62 -11.04 -4.53
CA TYR A 153 -9.81 -10.81 -3.72
C TYR A 153 -10.58 -9.56 -4.19
N ALA A 154 -9.87 -8.46 -4.43
CA ALA A 154 -10.46 -7.22 -4.94
C ALA A 154 -11.14 -7.41 -6.31
N MET A 155 -10.51 -8.19 -7.20
CA MET A 155 -11.11 -8.54 -8.50
C MET A 155 -12.43 -9.30 -8.31
N ARG A 156 -12.47 -10.30 -7.44
CA ARG A 156 -13.70 -11.05 -7.14
C ARG A 156 -14.78 -10.18 -6.51
N ARG A 157 -14.41 -9.14 -5.78
CA ARG A 157 -15.33 -8.17 -5.15
C ARG A 157 -15.75 -7.03 -6.08
N GLY A 158 -15.22 -7.00 -7.31
CA GLY A 158 -15.58 -6.02 -8.33
C GLY A 158 -14.98 -4.63 -8.13
N LEU A 159 -13.84 -4.51 -7.41
CA LEU A 159 -13.14 -3.24 -7.31
C LEU A 159 -12.48 -2.87 -8.63
N GLU A 160 -12.40 -1.59 -8.89
CA GLU A 160 -11.46 -1.04 -9.86
C GLU A 160 -10.04 -1.20 -9.31
N ILE A 161 -9.09 -1.52 -10.19
CA ILE A 161 -7.71 -1.77 -9.80
C ILE A 161 -6.77 -0.87 -10.60
N VAL A 162 -5.95 -0.11 -9.90
CA VAL A 162 -4.82 0.62 -10.46
C VAL A 162 -3.55 -0.16 -10.14
N ASP A 163 -2.97 -0.75 -11.18
CA ASP A 163 -1.73 -1.52 -11.06
C ASP A 163 -0.51 -0.60 -11.20
N LEU A 164 0.39 -0.66 -10.22
CA LEU A 164 1.68 0.02 -10.21
C LEU A 164 2.79 -1.04 -10.22
N PRO A 165 3.19 -1.54 -11.40
CA PRO A 165 4.13 -2.63 -11.47
C PRO A 165 5.51 -2.23 -10.93
N ILE A 166 6.10 -3.14 -10.15
CA ILE A 166 7.49 -3.04 -9.69
C ILE A 166 8.31 -3.87 -10.65
N VAL A 167 9.17 -3.20 -11.44
CA VAL A 167 10.01 -3.85 -12.44
C VAL A 167 11.31 -4.34 -11.79
N CYS A 168 11.58 -5.65 -11.91
CA CYS A 168 12.87 -6.22 -11.56
C CYS A 168 13.84 -5.99 -12.74
N LEU A 169 14.95 -5.24 -12.54
CA LEU A 169 15.92 -4.88 -13.59
C LEU A 169 16.71 -6.05 -14.19
N LEU A 170 16.44 -7.29 -13.79
CA LEU A 170 17.09 -8.47 -14.35
C LEU A 170 16.81 -8.70 -15.85
N TYR A 171 15.88 -7.94 -16.44
CA TYR A 171 15.46 -8.12 -17.84
C TYR A 171 16.16 -7.19 -18.83
N THR A 172 16.96 -6.19 -18.39
CA THR A 172 17.55 -5.21 -19.30
C THR A 172 18.99 -5.53 -19.72
N SER A 173 19.67 -6.50 -19.09
CA SER A 173 21.03 -6.88 -19.47
C SER A 173 21.09 -7.83 -20.67
N ASP A 174 20.06 -8.68 -20.86
CA ASP A 174 20.08 -9.66 -21.95
C ASP A 174 19.70 -9.07 -23.32
N ALA A 175 18.93 -7.99 -23.32
CA ALA A 175 18.54 -7.35 -24.58
C ALA A 175 19.62 -6.45 -25.21
N ALA A 176 20.65 -6.10 -24.46
CA ALA A 176 21.77 -5.28 -24.97
C ALA A 176 22.86 -6.13 -25.64
N ASP A 177 22.96 -7.40 -25.30
CA ASP A 177 24.03 -8.28 -25.81
C ASP A 177 23.69 -8.93 -27.16
N GLU A 178 22.41 -9.01 -27.54
CA GLU A 178 22.00 -9.54 -28.85
C GLU A 178 22.13 -8.55 -30.01
N ARG A 179 22.48 -7.29 -29.76
CA ARG A 179 22.64 -6.27 -30.81
C ARG A 179 24.09 -5.97 -31.21
N SER A 180 25.05 -6.68 -30.65
CA SER A 180 26.47 -6.48 -30.93
C SER A 180 27.14 -7.64 -31.69
N SER A 181 26.36 -8.45 -32.39
CA SER A 181 26.92 -9.46 -33.32
C SER A 181 26.52 -9.20 -34.74
#